data_693981cd6eb9c691352c99a110541540
#
_entry.id   693981cd6eb9c691352c99a110541540
#
_cell.length_a   1.000
_cell.length_b   1.000
_cell.length_c   1.000
_cell.angle_alpha   90.00
_cell.angle_beta   90.00
_cell.angle_gamma   90.00
#
_symmetry.space_group_name_H-M   'P 1'
#
loop_
_entity.id
_entity.type
_entity.pdbx_description
1 polymer ?
#
loop_
_entity_poly.entity_id
_entity_poly.type
_entity_poly.pdbx_seq_one_letter_code
_entity_poly.pdbx_strand_id
1 'polypeptide(L)'
;MTNYIIIGIAAVVILFIIVYVKMTLDEKKGADSEEKRKIKNIVRNVVPEGESYTAAYGTREDFSLGGGGRTITTTTRYWYYAVAFKPGDLYLVPLSFDGGDLSYGEPLHYGKDDLGMVDLKNGYMTLYDKDRKEIMTLFVVASNTKDDQYHPVNIQQKEEAEAFKQFADSLMQEVNGANGISDIKAAKKAARKK
;
A
#
# COMPACT_ATOMS: atom_id res chain seq x y z
N MET A 1 57.45 9.39 2.14
CA MET A 1 56.12 10.05 2.29
C MET A 1 55.07 9.51 1.34
N THR A 2 55.36 9.21 0.08
CA THR A 2 54.41 8.73 -0.93
C THR A 2 53.64 7.44 -0.52
N ASN A 3 54.33 6.50 0.11
CA ASN A 3 53.70 5.21 0.50
C ASN A 3 52.58 5.36 1.57
N TYR A 4 52.72 6.30 2.51
CA TYR A 4 51.67 6.52 3.53
C TYR A 4 50.44 7.19 2.94
N ILE A 5 50.57 8.00 1.89
CA ILE A 5 49.44 8.61 1.18
C ILE A 5 48.68 7.54 0.43
N ILE A 6 49.37 6.62 -0.25
CA ILE A 6 48.72 5.51 -0.99
C ILE A 6 47.97 4.59 -0.02
N ILE A 7 48.56 4.27 1.13
CA ILE A 7 47.90 3.43 2.16
C ILE A 7 46.64 4.14 2.71
N GLY A 8 46.73 5.46 2.95
CA GLY A 8 45.58 6.24 3.41
C GLY A 8 44.43 6.25 2.42
N ILE A 9 44.71 6.44 1.13
CA ILE A 9 43.70 6.41 0.06
C ILE A 9 43.08 5.02 -0.06
N ALA A 10 43.86 3.94 -0.01
CA ALA A 10 43.37 2.57 -0.06
C ALA A 10 42.44 2.26 1.13
N ALA A 11 42.78 2.72 2.33
CA ALA A 11 41.94 2.52 3.52
C ALA A 11 40.56 3.23 3.39
N VAL A 12 40.54 4.45 2.84
CA VAL A 12 39.33 5.22 2.60
C VAL A 12 38.46 4.52 1.56
N VAL A 13 39.03 4.03 0.46
CA VAL A 13 38.30 3.30 -0.60
C VAL A 13 37.69 2.02 -0.03
N ILE A 14 38.42 1.25 0.77
CA ILE A 14 37.92 0.04 1.42
C ILE A 14 36.74 0.38 2.35
N LEU A 15 36.85 1.45 3.11
CA LEU A 15 35.78 1.88 4.02
C LEU A 15 34.51 2.27 3.26
N PHE A 16 34.63 2.96 2.11
CA PHE A 16 33.50 3.25 1.24
C PHE A 16 32.85 2.00 0.66
N ILE A 17 33.65 1.01 0.24
CA ILE A 17 33.16 -0.27 -0.26
C ILE A 17 32.38 -1.01 0.84
N ILE A 18 32.91 -1.05 2.08
CA ILE A 18 32.24 -1.69 3.21
C ILE A 18 30.90 -1.02 3.53
N VAL A 19 30.87 0.32 3.56
CA VAL A 19 29.62 1.09 3.78
C VAL A 19 28.63 0.82 2.67
N TYR A 20 29.05 0.83 1.41
CA TYR A 20 28.18 0.57 0.26
C TYR A 20 27.61 -0.85 0.28
N VAL A 21 28.45 -1.87 0.56
CA VAL A 21 28.02 -3.26 0.70
C VAL A 21 27.05 -3.42 1.87
N LYS A 22 27.30 -2.76 3.00
CA LYS A 22 26.40 -2.77 4.14
C LYS A 22 25.04 -2.14 3.80
N MET A 23 25.03 -0.98 3.12
CA MET A 23 23.77 -0.34 2.69
C MET A 23 22.98 -1.23 1.73
N THR A 24 23.63 -1.87 0.75
CA THR A 24 22.96 -2.78 -0.19
C THR A 24 22.48 -4.07 0.48
N LEU A 25 23.17 -4.58 1.50
CA LEU A 25 22.72 -5.73 2.29
C LEU A 25 21.55 -5.36 3.21
N ASP A 26 21.55 -4.16 3.79
CA ASP A 26 20.45 -3.69 4.62
C ASP A 26 19.20 -3.36 3.78
N GLU A 27 19.34 -2.87 2.54
CA GLU A 27 18.24 -2.78 1.58
C GLU A 27 17.65 -4.15 1.22
N LYS A 28 18.50 -5.15 0.99
CA LYS A 28 18.04 -6.53 0.72
C LYS A 28 17.37 -7.16 1.94
N LYS A 29 17.85 -6.90 3.16
CA LYS A 29 17.20 -7.36 4.39
C LYS A 29 15.83 -6.71 4.59
N GLY A 30 15.65 -5.44 4.20
CA GLY A 30 14.34 -4.76 4.20
C GLY A 30 13.37 -5.36 3.18
N ALA A 31 13.86 -5.84 2.04
CA ALA A 31 13.06 -6.50 1.02
C ALA A 31 12.52 -7.88 1.48
N ASP A 32 13.26 -8.58 2.35
CA ASP A 32 12.89 -9.85 2.98
C ASP A 32 12.49 -9.68 4.45
N SER A 33 11.84 -8.56 4.78
CA SER A 33 11.41 -8.31 6.16
C SER A 33 10.46 -9.39 6.66
N GLU A 34 10.52 -9.67 7.95
CA GLU A 34 9.64 -10.64 8.60
C GLU A 34 8.17 -10.25 8.41
N GLU A 35 7.89 -8.95 8.45
CA GLU A 35 6.56 -8.39 8.22
C GLU A 35 6.05 -8.68 6.81
N LYS A 36 6.89 -8.53 5.79
CA LYS A 36 6.53 -8.86 4.39
C LYS A 36 6.17 -10.34 4.25
N ARG A 37 6.95 -11.23 4.89
CA ARG A 37 6.65 -12.67 4.91
C ARG A 37 5.37 -12.98 5.65
N LYS A 38 5.10 -12.32 6.79
CA LYS A 38 3.85 -12.47 7.55
C LYS A 38 2.65 -12.06 6.69
N ILE A 39 2.71 -10.92 6.01
CA ILE A 39 1.65 -10.44 5.12
C ILE A 39 1.39 -11.43 3.99
N LYS A 40 2.45 -11.92 3.33
CA LYS A 40 2.33 -12.94 2.28
C LYS A 40 1.71 -14.24 2.79
N ASN A 41 2.07 -14.68 3.99
CA ASN A 41 1.50 -15.87 4.61
C ASN A 41 0.02 -15.67 4.98
N ILE A 42 -0.37 -14.48 5.46
CA ILE A 42 -1.77 -14.15 5.73
C ILE A 42 -2.58 -14.29 4.43
N VAL A 43 -2.16 -13.64 3.34
CA VAL A 43 -2.83 -13.73 2.05
C VAL A 43 -2.96 -15.18 1.60
N ARG A 44 -1.87 -15.95 1.65
CA ARG A 44 -1.84 -17.35 1.25
C ARG A 44 -2.83 -18.23 2.02
N ASN A 45 -2.99 -17.98 3.32
CA ASN A 45 -3.79 -18.82 4.19
C ASN A 45 -5.27 -18.41 4.27
N VAL A 46 -5.57 -17.13 4.05
CA VAL A 46 -6.90 -16.56 4.31
C VAL A 46 -7.67 -16.27 3.03
N VAL A 47 -6.96 -15.94 1.95
CA VAL A 47 -7.56 -15.65 0.65
C VAL A 47 -7.73 -16.95 -0.15
N PRO A 48 -8.89 -17.23 -0.74
CA PRO A 48 -9.05 -18.36 -1.66
C PRO A 48 -8.02 -18.31 -2.78
N GLU A 49 -7.31 -19.41 -3.02
CA GLU A 49 -6.19 -19.46 -3.99
C GLU A 49 -5.11 -18.40 -3.75
N GLY A 50 -4.86 -18.02 -2.49
CA GLY A 50 -4.00 -16.91 -2.10
C GLY A 50 -2.58 -16.96 -2.67
N GLU A 51 -2.08 -18.13 -3.08
CA GLU A 51 -0.79 -18.28 -3.77
C GLU A 51 -0.77 -17.64 -5.17
N SER A 52 -1.93 -17.46 -5.81
CA SER A 52 -2.06 -16.86 -7.15
C SER A 52 -2.07 -15.34 -7.14
N TYR A 53 -2.14 -14.73 -5.95
CA TYR A 53 -2.20 -13.29 -5.78
C TYR A 53 -0.84 -12.68 -5.45
N THR A 54 -0.62 -11.48 -5.94
CA THR A 54 0.44 -10.62 -5.41
C THR A 54 -0.02 -10.05 -4.07
N ALA A 55 0.82 -10.20 -3.05
CA ALA A 55 0.53 -9.72 -1.69
C ALA A 55 1.32 -8.46 -1.38
N ALA A 56 0.66 -7.42 -0.86
CA ALA A 56 1.28 -6.17 -0.43
C ALA A 56 0.69 -5.68 0.89
N TYR A 57 1.40 -4.81 1.57
CA TYR A 57 0.88 -4.01 2.67
C TYR A 57 0.26 -2.74 2.14
N GLY A 58 -0.98 -2.47 2.53
CA GLY A 58 -1.69 -1.27 2.15
C GLY A 58 -2.30 -0.55 3.35
N THR A 59 -2.60 0.73 3.16
CA THR A 59 -3.20 1.59 4.18
C THR A 59 -4.42 2.30 3.64
N ARG A 60 -5.36 2.59 4.52
CA ARG A 60 -6.46 3.51 4.32
C ARG A 60 -6.37 4.60 5.37
N GLU A 61 -6.52 5.84 4.95
CA GLU A 61 -6.58 7.00 5.82
C GLU A 61 -8.01 7.56 5.82
N ASP A 62 -8.65 7.60 6.97
CA ASP A 62 -9.92 8.27 7.17
C ASP A 62 -9.66 9.60 7.88
N PHE A 63 -10.00 10.69 7.20
CA PHE A 63 -9.84 12.05 7.68
C PHE A 63 -11.18 12.61 8.12
N SER A 64 -11.27 13.05 9.37
CA SER A 64 -12.46 13.74 9.89
C SER A 64 -12.10 15.10 10.48
N LEU A 65 -12.90 16.10 10.12
CA LEU A 65 -12.86 17.43 10.70
C LEU A 65 -13.97 17.50 11.77
N GLY A 66 -13.57 17.67 13.02
CA GLY A 66 -14.47 17.97 14.13
C GLY A 66 -14.19 19.37 14.65
N GLY A 67 -15.17 20.02 15.24
CA GLY A 67 -14.94 21.30 15.92
C GLY A 67 -16.25 21.92 16.42
N GLY A 68 -16.18 22.53 17.59
CA GLY A 68 -17.21 23.35 18.16
C GLY A 68 -16.64 24.72 18.58
N GLY A 69 -17.24 25.81 18.13
CA GLY A 69 -16.80 27.16 18.46
C GLY A 69 -15.55 27.58 17.66
N ARG A 70 -14.48 28.00 18.38
CA ARG A 70 -13.24 28.53 17.75
C ARG A 70 -12.15 27.49 17.46
N THR A 71 -12.38 26.23 17.77
CA THR A 71 -11.36 25.17 17.63
C THR A 71 -11.76 24.18 16.55
N ILE A 72 -10.88 24.00 15.57
CA ILE A 72 -11.00 22.93 14.54
C ILE A 72 -10.10 21.80 14.99
N THR A 73 -10.67 20.63 15.21
CA THR A 73 -9.91 19.40 15.52
C THR A 73 -9.90 18.52 14.29
N THR A 74 -8.71 18.12 13.89
CA THR A 74 -8.50 17.16 12.82
C THR A 74 -8.17 15.81 13.42
N THR A 75 -8.91 14.78 13.04
CA THR A 75 -8.62 13.40 13.44
C THR A 75 -8.35 12.58 12.19
N THR A 76 -7.18 11.95 12.14
CA THR A 76 -6.83 10.98 11.11
C THR A 76 -6.83 9.59 11.74
N ARG A 77 -7.53 8.64 11.11
CA ARG A 77 -7.54 7.23 11.50
C ARG A 77 -6.88 6.43 10.40
N TYR A 78 -5.97 5.54 10.79
CA TYR A 78 -5.27 4.65 9.89
C TYR A 78 -5.84 3.24 10.01
N TRP A 79 -6.05 2.61 8.87
CA TRP A 79 -6.45 1.22 8.74
C TRP A 79 -5.40 0.52 7.90
N TYR A 80 -5.06 -0.70 8.28
CA TYR A 80 -3.98 -1.47 7.67
C TYR A 80 -4.54 -2.73 7.04
N TYR A 81 -3.99 -3.12 5.90
CA TYR A 81 -4.47 -4.27 5.15
C TYR A 81 -3.31 -5.10 4.59
N ALA A 82 -3.46 -6.44 4.61
CA ALA A 82 -2.80 -7.27 3.64
C ALA A 82 -3.64 -7.23 2.36
N VAL A 83 -3.06 -6.67 1.31
CA VAL A 83 -3.70 -6.46 0.01
C VAL A 83 -3.29 -7.59 -0.91
N ALA A 84 -4.25 -8.37 -1.38
CA ALA A 84 -4.04 -9.44 -2.35
C ALA A 84 -4.71 -9.06 -3.66
N PHE A 85 -3.96 -9.00 -4.76
CA PHE A 85 -4.49 -8.56 -6.04
C PHE A 85 -3.96 -9.40 -7.21
N LYS A 86 -4.84 -9.60 -8.19
CA LYS A 86 -4.56 -10.16 -9.53
C LYS A 86 -5.51 -9.52 -10.54
N PRO A 87 -5.32 -9.65 -11.85
CA PRO A 87 -6.18 -9.00 -12.84
C PRO A 87 -7.67 -9.18 -12.56
N GLY A 88 -8.38 -8.06 -12.39
CA GLY A 88 -9.82 -8.00 -12.15
C GLY A 88 -10.28 -8.42 -10.74
N ASP A 89 -9.38 -8.69 -9.80
CA ASP A 89 -9.73 -9.28 -8.51
C ASP A 89 -8.87 -8.73 -7.36
N LEU A 90 -9.50 -8.35 -6.25
CA LEU A 90 -8.88 -7.70 -5.09
C LEU A 90 -9.45 -8.25 -3.79
N TYR A 91 -8.57 -8.70 -2.90
CA TYR A 91 -8.91 -8.98 -1.50
C TYR A 91 -8.18 -8.03 -0.57
N LEU A 92 -8.86 -7.58 0.47
CA LEU A 92 -8.32 -6.77 1.54
C LEU A 92 -8.53 -7.49 2.86
N VAL A 93 -7.44 -7.93 3.48
CA VAL A 93 -7.48 -8.57 4.79
C VAL A 93 -7.12 -7.52 5.84
N PRO A 94 -8.06 -7.10 6.71
CA PRO A 94 -7.78 -6.12 7.74
C PRO A 94 -6.69 -6.61 8.69
N LEU A 95 -5.74 -5.73 9.04
CA LEU A 95 -4.65 -6.01 9.96
C LEU A 95 -4.80 -5.18 11.23
N SER A 96 -4.48 -5.77 12.38
CA SER A 96 -4.36 -5.10 13.68
C SER A 96 -3.00 -5.39 14.31
N PHE A 97 -2.45 -4.39 14.99
CA PHE A 97 -1.12 -4.42 15.60
C PHE A 97 -1.22 -4.15 17.12
N ASP A 98 -2.06 -4.90 17.79
CA ASP A 98 -2.26 -4.77 19.23
C ASP A 98 -1.14 -5.46 20.02
N GLY A 99 -0.47 -4.72 20.91
CA GLY A 99 0.57 -5.27 21.78
C GLY A 99 1.85 -5.73 21.09
N GLY A 100 2.04 -5.40 19.80
CA GLY A 100 3.19 -5.82 18.99
C GLY A 100 2.97 -7.12 18.20
N ASP A 101 1.85 -7.78 18.40
CA ASP A 101 1.45 -8.95 17.62
C ASP A 101 0.58 -8.54 16.43
N LEU A 102 0.86 -9.14 15.28
CA LEU A 102 0.07 -8.96 14.06
C LEU A 102 -1.10 -9.94 14.07
N SER A 103 -2.31 -9.41 14.14
CA SER A 103 -3.56 -10.15 13.95
C SER A 103 -4.28 -9.69 12.68
N TYR A 104 -5.26 -10.47 12.22
CA TYR A 104 -6.00 -10.16 11.01
C TYR A 104 -7.48 -10.56 11.13
N GLY A 105 -8.32 -9.83 10.39
CA GLY A 105 -9.75 -10.06 10.30
C GLY A 105 -10.14 -10.87 9.06
N GLU A 106 -11.47 -10.96 8.82
CA GLU A 106 -12.00 -11.62 7.63
C GLU A 106 -11.67 -10.84 6.36
N PRO A 107 -11.34 -11.52 5.24
CA PRO A 107 -11.03 -10.87 3.98
C PRO A 107 -12.27 -10.23 3.36
N LEU A 108 -12.10 -9.00 2.88
CA LEU A 108 -13.08 -8.30 2.05
C LEU A 108 -12.73 -8.55 0.59
N HIS A 109 -13.70 -8.95 -0.22
CA HIS A 109 -13.53 -9.25 -1.64
C HIS A 109 -14.18 -8.18 -2.52
N TYR A 110 -13.46 -7.80 -3.57
CA TYR A 110 -13.92 -6.84 -4.59
C TYR A 110 -13.50 -7.34 -5.97
N GLY A 111 -14.41 -8.02 -6.66
CA GLY A 111 -14.24 -8.34 -8.07
C GLY A 111 -14.57 -7.12 -8.95
N LYS A 112 -14.05 -7.08 -10.17
CA LYS A 112 -14.36 -5.99 -11.12
C LYS A 112 -15.86 -5.83 -11.37
N ASP A 113 -16.61 -6.94 -11.32
CA ASP A 113 -18.06 -6.95 -11.55
C ASP A 113 -18.87 -6.42 -10.36
N ASP A 114 -18.27 -6.34 -9.17
CA ASP A 114 -18.88 -5.79 -7.97
C ASP A 114 -18.77 -4.27 -7.90
N LEU A 115 -17.83 -3.69 -8.66
CA LEU A 115 -17.51 -2.27 -8.63
C LEU A 115 -18.31 -1.48 -9.67
N GLY A 116 -18.75 -0.27 -9.29
CA GLY A 116 -19.41 0.68 -10.16
C GLY A 116 -18.46 1.69 -10.78
N MET A 117 -17.37 2.03 -10.08
CA MET A 117 -16.36 2.97 -10.54
C MET A 117 -15.06 2.77 -9.76
N VAL A 118 -13.93 3.06 -10.39
CA VAL A 118 -12.62 3.19 -9.76
C VAL A 118 -12.01 4.54 -10.11
N ASP A 119 -11.43 5.24 -9.14
CA ASP A 119 -10.71 6.50 -9.37
C ASP A 119 -9.28 6.39 -8.85
N LEU A 120 -8.33 6.90 -9.62
CA LEU A 120 -6.92 6.97 -9.24
C LEU A 120 -6.49 8.42 -9.12
N LYS A 121 -6.01 8.78 -7.93
CA LYS A 121 -5.52 10.13 -7.68
C LYS A 121 -4.33 10.10 -6.72
N ASN A 122 -3.21 10.67 -7.14
CA ASN A 122 -2.00 10.80 -6.31
C ASN A 122 -1.51 9.47 -5.69
N GLY A 123 -1.65 8.35 -6.42
CA GLY A 123 -1.27 7.02 -5.94
C GLY A 123 -2.33 6.32 -5.08
N TYR A 124 -3.40 7.01 -4.71
CA TYR A 124 -4.54 6.42 -4.03
C TYR A 124 -5.54 5.82 -5.02
N MET A 125 -6.02 4.62 -4.73
CA MET A 125 -7.11 3.96 -5.45
C MET A 125 -8.38 4.06 -4.62
N THR A 126 -9.42 4.70 -5.18
CA THR A 126 -10.74 4.79 -4.55
C THR A 126 -11.72 3.88 -5.28
N LEU A 127 -12.36 3.00 -4.52
CA LEU A 127 -13.38 2.06 -5.00
C LEU A 127 -14.78 2.61 -4.71
N TYR A 128 -15.69 2.43 -5.67
CA TYR A 128 -17.09 2.84 -5.56
C TYR A 128 -17.99 1.67 -5.91
N ASP A 129 -19.12 1.54 -5.20
CA ASP A 129 -20.17 0.58 -5.49
C ASP A 129 -20.95 0.92 -6.78
N LYS A 130 -21.93 0.10 -7.15
CA LYS A 130 -22.77 0.29 -8.35
C LYS A 130 -23.60 1.58 -8.29
N ASP A 131 -23.90 2.08 -7.11
CA ASP A 131 -24.58 3.36 -6.90
C ASP A 131 -23.60 4.55 -6.89
N ARG A 132 -22.31 4.29 -7.12
CA ARG A 132 -21.21 5.26 -7.10
C ARG A 132 -20.98 5.89 -5.72
N LYS A 133 -21.35 5.18 -4.68
CA LYS A 133 -20.99 5.53 -3.31
C LYS A 133 -19.59 5.01 -3.02
N GLU A 134 -18.78 5.83 -2.39
CA GLU A 134 -17.43 5.46 -2.02
C GLU A 134 -17.45 4.30 -1.00
N ILE A 135 -16.74 3.22 -1.34
CA ILE A 135 -16.51 2.08 -0.45
C ILE A 135 -15.28 2.36 0.40
N MET A 136 -14.15 2.67 -0.26
CA MET A 136 -12.89 2.96 0.43
C MET A 136 -11.86 3.61 -0.49
N THR A 137 -10.86 4.21 0.13
CA THR A 137 -9.64 4.68 -0.56
C THR A 137 -8.44 3.92 0.01
N LEU A 138 -7.64 3.32 -0.85
CA LEU A 138 -6.51 2.46 -0.53
C LEU A 138 -5.21 3.00 -1.12
N PHE A 139 -4.12 2.88 -0.36
CA PHE A 139 -2.77 3.22 -0.79
C PHE A 139 -1.80 2.09 -0.45
N VAL A 140 -0.94 1.70 -1.40
CA VAL A 140 0.13 0.71 -1.18
C VAL A 140 1.47 1.45 -1.15
N VAL A 141 2.10 1.47 0.02
CA VAL A 141 3.39 2.15 0.22
C VAL A 141 4.53 1.35 -0.41
N ALA A 142 5.50 2.02 -1.04
CA ALA A 142 6.69 1.36 -1.59
C ALA A 142 7.70 0.98 -0.50
N SER A 143 7.79 1.77 0.54
CA SER A 143 8.64 1.51 1.71
C SER A 143 8.11 2.25 2.92
N ASN A 144 8.31 1.65 4.08
CA ASN A 144 8.02 2.26 5.36
C ASN A 144 9.03 1.81 6.42
N THR A 145 9.37 2.69 7.35
CA THR A 145 10.21 2.40 8.50
C THR A 145 9.37 2.39 9.78
N LYS A 146 9.68 1.46 10.69
CA LYS A 146 8.95 1.28 11.96
C LYS A 146 8.96 2.52 12.88
N ASP A 147 9.81 3.51 12.60
CA ASP A 147 9.88 4.75 13.38
C ASP A 147 8.75 5.74 13.08
N ASP A 148 7.97 5.47 12.04
CA ASP A 148 6.78 6.24 11.74
C ASP A 148 5.64 5.83 12.67
N GLN A 149 5.15 6.75 13.51
CA GLN A 149 4.05 6.50 14.44
C GLN A 149 2.74 6.10 13.77
N TYR A 150 2.63 6.30 12.44
CA TYR A 150 1.43 6.02 11.64
C TYR A 150 1.50 4.69 10.90
N HIS A 151 2.68 4.04 10.89
CA HIS A 151 2.90 2.77 10.19
C HIS A 151 3.64 1.78 11.09
N PRO A 152 2.95 0.79 11.64
CA PRO A 152 3.52 -0.12 12.63
C PRO A 152 4.46 -1.18 12.06
N VAL A 153 4.69 -1.19 10.74
CA VAL A 153 5.52 -2.20 10.06
C VAL A 153 6.75 -1.59 9.42
N ASN A 154 7.85 -2.34 9.43
CA ASN A 154 9.02 -2.04 8.63
C ASN A 154 8.96 -2.88 7.35
N ILE A 155 8.70 -2.24 6.21
CA ILE A 155 8.50 -2.97 4.96
C ILE A 155 9.17 -2.27 3.78
N GLN A 156 9.75 -3.09 2.88
CA GLN A 156 10.29 -2.67 1.59
C GLN A 156 9.58 -3.49 0.51
N GLN A 157 8.71 -2.85 -0.27
CA GLN A 157 7.85 -3.52 -1.25
C GLN A 157 7.69 -2.70 -2.54
N LYS A 158 8.81 -2.18 -3.07
CA LYS A 158 8.81 -1.33 -4.27
C LYS A 158 8.19 -2.05 -5.48
N GLU A 159 8.51 -3.32 -5.66
CA GLU A 159 8.01 -4.15 -6.76
C GLU A 159 6.50 -4.38 -6.64
N GLU A 160 6.03 -4.71 -5.42
CA GLU A 160 4.62 -4.92 -5.16
C GLU A 160 3.81 -3.61 -5.29
N ALA A 161 4.38 -2.48 -4.87
CA ALA A 161 3.74 -1.18 -5.03
C ALA A 161 3.62 -0.77 -6.50
N GLU A 162 4.64 -1.03 -7.33
CA GLU A 162 4.55 -0.79 -8.77
C GLU A 162 3.57 -1.75 -9.45
N ALA A 163 3.59 -3.03 -9.08
CA ALA A 163 2.62 -4.01 -9.55
C ALA A 163 1.18 -3.62 -9.15
N PHE A 164 0.97 -3.11 -7.93
CA PHE A 164 -0.32 -2.61 -7.49
C PHE A 164 -0.79 -1.40 -8.31
N LYS A 165 0.10 -0.48 -8.65
CA LYS A 165 -0.23 0.66 -9.50
C LYS A 165 -0.70 0.20 -10.88
N GLN A 166 0.02 -0.73 -11.51
CA GLN A 166 -0.38 -1.30 -12.82
C GLN A 166 -1.73 -2.03 -12.72
N PHE A 167 -1.93 -2.81 -11.67
CA PHE A 167 -3.21 -3.44 -11.36
C PHE A 167 -4.33 -2.41 -11.23
N ALA A 168 -4.12 -1.34 -10.45
CA ALA A 168 -5.11 -0.29 -10.22
C ALA A 168 -5.49 0.46 -11.52
N ASP A 169 -4.49 0.75 -12.37
CA ASP A 169 -4.72 1.35 -13.70
C ASP A 169 -5.57 0.43 -14.59
N SER A 170 -5.26 -0.88 -14.62
CA SER A 170 -6.03 -1.87 -15.39
C SER A 170 -7.46 -2.01 -14.86
N LEU A 171 -7.61 -2.14 -13.54
CA LEU A 171 -8.91 -2.27 -12.89
C LEU A 171 -9.79 -1.03 -13.15
N MET A 172 -9.21 0.18 -13.09
CA MET A 172 -9.92 1.41 -13.42
C MET A 172 -10.41 1.41 -14.85
N GLN A 173 -9.58 1.01 -15.82
CA GLN A 173 -9.96 0.95 -17.23
C GLN A 173 -11.08 -0.06 -17.48
N GLU A 174 -10.95 -1.27 -16.90
CA GLU A 174 -11.94 -2.34 -17.05
C GLU A 174 -13.29 -1.96 -16.43
N VAL A 175 -13.29 -1.54 -15.15
CA VAL A 175 -14.52 -1.18 -14.42
C VAL A 175 -15.20 0.04 -15.02
N ASN A 176 -14.45 1.10 -15.27
CA ASN A 176 -15.02 2.35 -15.80
C ASN A 176 -15.50 2.17 -17.25
N GLY A 177 -14.75 1.41 -18.06
CA GLY A 177 -15.15 1.06 -19.42
C GLY A 177 -16.43 0.24 -19.45
N ALA A 178 -16.55 -0.80 -18.64
CA ALA A 178 -17.74 -1.64 -18.53
C ALA A 178 -18.98 -0.86 -18.05
N ASN A 179 -18.78 0.16 -17.19
CA ASN A 179 -19.87 1.01 -16.67
C ASN A 179 -20.09 2.31 -17.47
N GLY A 180 -19.44 2.47 -18.63
CA GLY A 180 -19.62 3.62 -19.54
C GLY A 180 -19.14 4.96 -18.93
N ILE A 181 -18.14 4.92 -18.03
CA ILE A 181 -17.63 6.10 -17.35
C ILE A 181 -16.42 6.65 -18.12
N SER A 182 -16.64 7.70 -18.91
CA SER A 182 -15.58 8.43 -19.61
C SER A 182 -15.05 9.63 -18.83
N ASP A 183 -15.86 10.20 -17.92
CA ASP A 183 -15.49 11.34 -17.06
C ASP A 183 -15.83 11.05 -15.59
N ILE A 184 -14.79 10.75 -14.81
CA ILE A 184 -14.91 10.44 -13.39
C ILE A 184 -15.45 11.63 -12.57
N LYS A 185 -15.08 12.88 -12.92
CA LYS A 185 -15.57 14.07 -12.22
C LYS A 185 -17.08 14.26 -12.44
N ALA A 186 -17.54 14.08 -13.66
CA ALA A 186 -18.96 14.14 -13.98
C ALA A 186 -19.73 13.02 -13.28
N ALA A 187 -19.19 11.80 -13.26
CA ALA A 187 -19.78 10.65 -12.59
C ALA A 187 -19.94 10.88 -11.08
N LYS A 188 -18.90 11.40 -10.39
CA LYS A 188 -18.94 11.78 -8.97
C LYS A 188 -19.97 12.89 -8.69
N LYS A 189 -20.05 13.89 -9.55
CA LYS A 189 -21.01 14.99 -9.40
C LYS A 189 -22.46 14.49 -9.52
N ALA A 190 -22.72 13.57 -10.43
CA ALA A 190 -24.04 12.96 -10.60
C ALA A 190 -24.47 12.13 -9.39
N ALA A 191 -23.55 11.35 -8.80
CA ALA A 191 -23.82 10.53 -7.61
C ALA A 191 -24.18 11.38 -6.35
N ARG A 192 -23.58 12.57 -6.20
CA ARG A 192 -23.87 13.48 -5.06
C ARG A 192 -25.23 14.16 -5.12
N LYS A 193 -25.94 14.08 -6.27
CA LYS A 193 -27.25 14.72 -6.47
C LYS A 193 -28.44 13.76 -6.23
N LYS A 194 -28.15 12.49 -6.05
CA LYS A 194 -29.09 11.44 -5.64
C LYS A 194 -29.10 11.28 -4.12
#